data_e2f167259fa07c4247caa48a877502a6
#
_entry.id   e2f167259fa07c4247caa48a877502a6
#
_cell.length_a   1.000
_cell.length_b   1.000
_cell.length_c   1.000
_cell.angle_alpha   90.00
_cell.angle_beta   90.00
_cell.angle_gamma   90.00
#
_symmetry.space_group_name_H-M   'P 1'
#
loop_
_entity.id
_entity.type
_entity.pdbx_description
1 polymer ?
#
loop_
_entity_poly.entity_id
_entity_poly.type
_entity_poly.pdbx_seq_one_letter_code
_entity_poly.pdbx_strand_id
1 'polypeptide(L)'
;MYQKKPEILKGKDWVMIWLYALISIIGLICIISVEYRPNDNFMDSLFAFKKNYSKQFFYLIICAVVAVFILLTDSKFFTATPNLLYVFGILLMLATFVIGKTVNGSRSWIPLGFMNLQPVETCKIFTALALAKYLSRPDTDFSKGRAQLIASGICFLPVVFSILQNETGLALVYFSFLLPMYREGFPPVYLVVGASLGVLLVITLLFPPITLIIALSIIAIISIYFLRRKIKRDKKLLLAILSIWLICATFVGFAVPFLFKHVFQKYQADRIFSMVGRDNPFVDQSATDLPILEPNAKKAKADKENYNVKQSKIAIGSGGMFGKGFLKGTQTQGDFVPEQHTDFIFTSLGENFGFVGCTLLMLLYLGMLLRIVYIAERQRSTFSRVYAYSVAAILFFHVAINICMTIGLAP
;
A
#
# COMPACT_ATOMS: atom_id res chain seq x y z
N MET A 1 -32.31 -40.48 9.80
CA MET A 1 -31.81 -39.43 8.89
C MET A 1 -30.31 -39.27 9.12
N TYR A 2 -29.46 -39.91 8.31
CA TYR A 2 -28.00 -39.76 8.40
C TYR A 2 -27.66 -38.36 7.89
N GLN A 3 -27.33 -37.45 8.79
CA GLN A 3 -26.68 -36.20 8.41
C GLN A 3 -25.28 -36.56 7.89
N LYS A 4 -25.09 -36.52 6.57
CA LYS A 4 -23.78 -36.59 5.94
C LYS A 4 -22.93 -35.48 6.57
N LYS A 5 -21.91 -35.85 7.36
CA LYS A 5 -20.89 -34.89 7.84
C LYS A 5 -20.39 -34.12 6.62
N PRO A 6 -20.39 -32.76 6.64
CA PRO A 6 -19.89 -32.03 5.51
C PRO A 6 -18.42 -32.42 5.33
N GLU A 7 -18.05 -32.92 4.17
CA GLU A 7 -16.67 -33.17 3.81
C GLU A 7 -15.95 -31.81 3.90
N ILE A 8 -15.08 -31.65 4.86
CA ILE A 8 -14.38 -30.40 5.19
C ILE A 8 -13.64 -29.81 3.97
N LEU A 9 -13.33 -30.62 2.98
CA LEU A 9 -12.63 -30.26 1.75
C LEU A 9 -13.55 -29.90 0.57
N LYS A 10 -14.85 -30.21 0.67
CA LYS A 10 -15.80 -29.94 -0.41
C LYS A 10 -16.24 -28.49 -0.42
N GLY A 11 -15.91 -27.77 -1.49
CA GLY A 11 -16.21 -26.34 -1.67
C GLY A 11 -15.04 -25.39 -1.49
N LYS A 12 -13.83 -25.89 -1.26
CA LYS A 12 -12.61 -25.05 -1.21
C LYS A 12 -12.05 -24.81 -2.60
N ASP A 13 -11.55 -23.60 -2.80
CA ASP A 13 -10.92 -23.21 -4.06
C ASP A 13 -9.44 -23.60 -4.08
N TRP A 14 -9.16 -24.81 -4.61
CA TRP A 14 -7.80 -25.33 -4.70
C TRP A 14 -6.89 -24.49 -5.61
N VAL A 15 -7.44 -23.86 -6.65
CA VAL A 15 -6.67 -23.01 -7.56
C VAL A 15 -6.10 -21.82 -6.78
N MET A 16 -6.89 -21.19 -5.93
CA MET A 16 -6.44 -20.09 -5.11
C MET A 16 -5.37 -20.53 -4.10
N ILE A 17 -5.55 -21.69 -3.45
CA ILE A 17 -4.58 -22.23 -2.50
C ILE A 17 -3.23 -22.50 -3.18
N TRP A 18 -3.24 -23.11 -4.36
CA TRP A 18 -2.02 -23.39 -5.12
C TRP A 18 -1.33 -22.11 -5.61
N LEU A 19 -2.08 -21.12 -6.10
CA LEU A 19 -1.52 -19.83 -6.52
C LEU A 19 -0.86 -19.12 -5.33
N TYR A 20 -1.51 -19.10 -4.18
CA TYR A 20 -0.94 -18.50 -2.97
C TYR A 20 0.33 -19.24 -2.52
N ALA A 21 0.30 -20.57 -2.48
CA ALA A 21 1.46 -21.38 -2.10
C ALA A 21 2.64 -21.16 -3.05
N LEU A 22 2.40 -21.14 -4.37
CA LEU A 22 3.43 -20.92 -5.38
C LEU A 22 4.09 -19.54 -5.24
N ILE A 23 3.28 -18.47 -5.08
CA ILE A 23 3.79 -17.10 -4.88
C ILE A 23 4.62 -17.03 -3.59
N SER A 24 4.15 -17.66 -2.51
CA SER A 24 4.85 -17.68 -1.23
C SER A 24 6.19 -18.41 -1.31
N ILE A 25 6.26 -19.52 -2.06
CA ILE A 25 7.50 -20.28 -2.31
C ILE A 25 8.47 -19.43 -3.15
N ILE A 26 7.99 -18.74 -4.19
CA ILE A 26 8.83 -17.83 -4.98
C ILE A 26 9.42 -16.73 -4.09
N GLY A 27 8.62 -16.13 -3.19
CA GLY A 27 9.09 -15.13 -2.24
C GLY A 27 10.20 -15.68 -1.32
N LEU A 28 10.03 -16.90 -0.80
CA LEU A 28 11.04 -17.56 0.03
C LEU A 28 12.34 -17.83 -0.77
N ILE A 29 12.24 -18.31 -2.01
CA ILE A 29 13.38 -18.52 -2.91
C ILE A 29 14.12 -17.20 -3.16
N CYS A 30 13.42 -16.10 -3.34
CA CYS A 30 14.05 -14.78 -3.51
C CYS A 30 14.83 -14.36 -2.25
N ILE A 31 14.28 -14.55 -1.04
CA ILE A 31 14.98 -14.22 0.21
C ILE A 31 16.21 -15.12 0.41
N ILE A 32 16.11 -16.42 0.11
CA ILE A 32 17.26 -17.33 0.14
C ILE A 32 18.34 -16.84 -0.82
N SER A 33 17.96 -16.46 -2.04
CA SER A 33 18.90 -15.99 -3.06
C SER A 33 19.68 -14.74 -2.63
N VAL A 34 19.12 -13.91 -1.77
CA VAL A 34 19.77 -12.71 -1.25
C VAL A 34 20.73 -13.02 -0.11
N GLU A 35 20.32 -13.85 0.86
CA GLU A 35 21.05 -14.01 2.12
C GLU A 35 21.95 -15.26 2.19
N TYR A 36 21.69 -16.25 1.35
CA TYR A 36 22.51 -17.48 1.37
C TYR A 36 23.93 -17.19 0.87
N ARG A 37 24.93 -17.71 1.58
CA ARG A 37 26.34 -17.66 1.20
C ARG A 37 26.89 -19.08 1.08
N PRO A 38 27.82 -19.35 0.15
CA PRO A 38 28.36 -20.71 -0.10
C PRO A 38 28.99 -21.39 1.11
N ASN A 39 29.48 -20.60 2.07
CA ASN A 39 30.13 -21.12 3.29
C ASN A 39 29.13 -21.42 4.43
N ASP A 40 27.84 -21.18 4.23
CA ASP A 40 26.81 -21.44 5.22
C ASP A 40 26.33 -22.90 5.10
N ASN A 41 26.31 -23.64 6.20
CA ASN A 41 25.54 -24.88 6.30
C ASN A 41 24.05 -24.53 6.25
N PHE A 42 23.38 -24.81 5.13
CA PHE A 42 21.99 -24.43 4.89
C PHE A 42 21.05 -24.93 6.00
N MET A 43 21.19 -26.21 6.40
CA MET A 43 20.34 -26.79 7.46
C MET A 43 20.55 -26.10 8.80
N ASP A 44 21.79 -25.89 9.23
CA ASP A 44 22.09 -25.21 10.49
C ASP A 44 21.59 -23.77 10.48
N SER A 45 21.75 -23.09 9.36
CA SER A 45 21.27 -21.71 9.19
C SER A 45 19.75 -21.61 9.18
N LEU A 46 19.05 -22.62 8.61
CA LEU A 46 17.59 -22.65 8.57
C LEU A 46 16.98 -22.76 9.97
N PHE A 47 17.58 -23.58 10.86
CA PHE A 47 17.07 -23.78 12.21
C PHE A 47 17.62 -22.80 13.24
N ALA A 48 18.65 -22.02 12.91
CA ALA A 48 19.28 -21.09 13.84
C ALA A 48 18.50 -19.79 14.09
N PHE A 49 17.44 -19.49 13.34
CA PHE A 49 16.64 -18.25 13.43
C PHE A 49 17.43 -16.93 13.28
N LYS A 50 18.65 -16.99 12.78
CA LYS A 50 19.53 -15.83 12.63
C LYS A 50 19.27 -15.06 11.34
N LYS A 51 18.96 -15.79 10.24
CA LYS A 51 18.77 -15.23 8.90
C LYS A 51 17.29 -14.98 8.59
N ASN A 52 17.00 -14.02 7.72
CA ASN A 52 15.62 -13.65 7.39
C ASN A 52 14.88 -14.77 6.63
N TYR A 53 15.56 -15.54 5.77
CA TYR A 53 14.93 -16.70 5.12
C TYR A 53 14.51 -17.78 6.12
N SER A 54 15.28 -17.99 7.20
CA SER A 54 14.90 -18.89 8.29
C SER A 54 13.63 -18.42 8.99
N LYS A 55 13.59 -17.14 9.41
CA LYS A 55 12.40 -16.54 10.02
C LYS A 55 11.19 -16.62 9.10
N GLN A 56 11.36 -16.31 7.80
CA GLN A 56 10.29 -16.37 6.81
C GLN A 56 9.75 -17.79 6.62
N PHE A 57 10.60 -18.79 6.61
CA PHE A 57 10.19 -20.20 6.54
C PHE A 57 9.29 -20.58 7.74
N PHE A 58 9.69 -20.22 8.95
CA PHE A 58 8.89 -20.47 10.14
C PHE A 58 7.58 -19.68 10.14
N TYR A 59 7.59 -18.42 9.69
CA TYR A 59 6.37 -17.63 9.56
C TYR A 59 5.40 -18.24 8.54
N LEU A 60 5.89 -18.82 7.45
CA LEU A 60 5.05 -19.56 6.51
C LEU A 60 4.38 -20.78 7.16
N ILE A 61 5.09 -21.52 7.99
CA ILE A 61 4.53 -22.66 8.73
C ILE A 61 3.45 -22.17 9.70
N ILE A 62 3.73 -21.13 10.49
CA ILE A 62 2.77 -20.55 11.42
C ILE A 62 1.52 -20.08 10.68
N CYS A 63 1.70 -19.34 9.57
CA CYS A 63 0.58 -18.87 8.75
C CYS A 63 -0.22 -20.03 8.14
N ALA A 64 0.43 -21.12 7.73
CA ALA A 64 -0.27 -22.31 7.24
C ALA A 64 -1.12 -22.97 8.34
N VAL A 65 -0.60 -23.07 9.57
CA VAL A 65 -1.37 -23.56 10.73
C VAL A 65 -2.56 -22.65 11.01
N VAL A 66 -2.36 -21.33 11.03
CA VAL A 66 -3.45 -20.35 11.22
C VAL A 66 -4.49 -20.46 10.09
N ALA A 67 -4.04 -20.62 8.84
CA ALA A 67 -4.94 -20.80 7.71
C ALA A 67 -5.81 -22.08 7.85
N VAL A 68 -5.22 -23.18 8.28
CA VAL A 68 -5.98 -24.42 8.57
C VAL A 68 -6.99 -24.16 9.69
N PHE A 69 -6.60 -23.48 10.77
CA PHE A 69 -7.51 -23.13 11.86
C PHE A 69 -8.68 -22.26 11.39
N ILE A 70 -8.42 -21.24 10.56
CA ILE A 70 -9.44 -20.39 9.96
C ILE A 70 -10.38 -21.21 9.07
N LEU A 71 -9.84 -22.15 8.28
CA LEU A 71 -10.63 -23.03 7.41
C LEU A 71 -11.53 -24.01 8.18
N LEU A 72 -11.20 -24.34 9.43
CA LEU A 72 -12.00 -25.19 10.32
C LEU A 72 -13.04 -24.39 11.11
N THR A 73 -12.87 -23.06 11.21
CA THR A 73 -13.78 -22.19 11.95
C THR A 73 -15.08 -21.95 11.16
N ASP A 74 -16.22 -21.96 11.84
CA ASP A 74 -17.52 -21.71 11.23
C ASP A 74 -17.57 -20.27 10.66
N SER A 75 -18.09 -20.12 9.45
CA SER A 75 -18.28 -18.82 8.79
C SER A 75 -19.16 -17.85 9.60
N LYS A 76 -20.06 -18.36 10.44
CA LYS A 76 -20.89 -17.56 11.35
C LYS A 76 -20.05 -16.76 12.34
N PHE A 77 -18.91 -17.27 12.78
CA PHE A 77 -17.98 -16.55 13.64
C PHE A 77 -17.52 -15.25 12.98
N PHE A 78 -17.11 -15.31 11.71
CA PHE A 78 -16.63 -14.14 10.97
C PHE A 78 -17.72 -13.14 10.62
N THR A 79 -19.00 -13.54 10.60
CA THR A 79 -20.11 -12.59 10.43
C THR A 79 -20.59 -11.98 11.75
N ALA A 80 -20.38 -12.67 12.87
CA ALA A 80 -20.79 -12.20 14.20
C ALA A 80 -19.79 -11.18 14.79
N THR A 81 -18.48 -11.43 14.66
CA THR A 81 -17.40 -10.76 15.40
C THR A 81 -16.76 -9.52 14.76
N PRO A 82 -17.05 -9.06 13.52
CA PRO A 82 -16.28 -7.99 12.88
C PRO A 82 -16.17 -6.70 13.67
N ASN A 83 -17.24 -6.27 14.35
CA ASN A 83 -17.21 -5.03 15.13
C ASN A 83 -16.26 -5.13 16.31
N LEU A 84 -16.24 -6.29 16.99
CA LEU A 84 -15.33 -6.54 18.12
C LEU A 84 -13.87 -6.56 17.63
N LEU A 85 -13.60 -7.26 16.52
CA LEU A 85 -12.27 -7.34 15.93
C LEU A 85 -11.78 -5.96 15.46
N TYR A 86 -12.66 -5.14 14.88
CA TYR A 86 -12.33 -3.78 14.46
C TYR A 86 -11.94 -2.90 15.65
N VAL A 87 -12.76 -2.89 16.70
CA VAL A 87 -12.44 -2.14 17.93
C VAL A 87 -11.13 -2.63 18.53
N PHE A 88 -10.91 -3.94 18.59
CA PHE A 88 -9.65 -4.52 19.04
C PHE A 88 -8.45 -4.07 18.18
N GLY A 89 -8.59 -4.03 16.86
CA GLY A 89 -7.56 -3.52 15.96
C GLY A 89 -7.21 -2.05 16.20
N ILE A 90 -8.22 -1.21 16.41
CA ILE A 90 -8.02 0.20 16.77
C ILE A 90 -7.32 0.34 18.13
N LEU A 91 -7.73 -0.45 19.13
CA LEU A 91 -7.07 -0.47 20.45
C LEU A 91 -5.60 -0.91 20.35
N LEU A 92 -5.30 -1.92 19.51
CA LEU A 92 -3.91 -2.31 19.25
C LEU A 92 -3.10 -1.17 18.61
N MET A 93 -3.69 -0.43 17.65
CA MET A 93 -3.03 0.75 17.07
C MET A 93 -2.79 1.85 18.12
N LEU A 94 -3.74 2.09 19.01
CA LEU A 94 -3.56 3.04 20.13
C LEU A 94 -2.49 2.55 21.11
N ALA A 95 -2.45 1.25 21.40
CA ALA A 95 -1.45 0.67 22.31
C ALA A 95 0.00 0.90 21.82
N THR A 96 0.24 1.02 20.51
CA THR A 96 1.59 1.30 19.99
C THR A 96 2.13 2.66 20.43
N PHE A 97 1.28 3.65 20.72
CA PHE A 97 1.74 4.94 21.24
C PHE A 97 2.32 4.83 22.65
N VAL A 98 1.93 3.80 23.42
CA VAL A 98 2.40 3.57 24.79
C VAL A 98 3.55 2.56 24.82
N ILE A 99 3.33 1.36 24.26
CA ILE A 99 4.24 0.22 24.35
C ILE A 99 5.04 -0.03 23.06
N GLY A 100 4.81 0.74 22.00
CA GLY A 100 5.43 0.52 20.70
C GLY A 100 6.92 0.79 20.69
N LYS A 101 7.67 -0.06 19.98
CA LYS A 101 9.09 0.14 19.67
C LYS A 101 9.23 1.07 18.47
N THR A 102 10.18 2.01 18.56
CA THR A 102 10.51 2.90 17.45
C THR A 102 11.49 2.21 16.51
N VAL A 103 11.09 2.06 15.24
CA VAL A 103 11.92 1.52 14.16
C VAL A 103 11.93 2.53 13.01
N ASN A 104 13.09 2.94 12.56
CA ASN A 104 13.26 3.91 11.47
C ASN A 104 12.46 5.22 11.65
N GLY A 105 12.24 5.66 12.90
CA GLY A 105 11.48 6.88 13.22
C GLY A 105 9.98 6.71 13.32
N SER A 106 9.46 5.50 13.08
CA SER A 106 8.05 5.14 13.25
C SER A 106 7.82 4.33 14.53
N ARG A 107 6.79 4.68 15.31
CA ARG A 107 6.40 3.97 16.54
C ARG A 107 5.17 3.10 16.28
N SER A 108 5.36 2.04 15.49
CA SER A 108 4.26 1.22 14.95
C SER A 108 4.37 -0.28 15.26
N TRP A 109 5.42 -0.71 15.97
CA TRP A 109 5.71 -2.11 16.22
C TRP A 109 5.53 -2.49 17.68
N ILE A 110 4.77 -3.56 17.97
CA ILE A 110 4.64 -4.16 19.29
C ILE A 110 5.56 -5.39 19.36
N PRO A 111 6.60 -5.39 20.23
CA PRO A 111 7.46 -6.54 20.39
C PRO A 111 6.74 -7.66 21.15
N LEU A 112 6.59 -8.83 20.54
CA LEU A 112 6.02 -10.04 21.14
C LEU A 112 7.10 -11.05 21.58
N GLY A 113 8.36 -10.62 21.66
CA GLY A 113 9.51 -11.46 22.00
C GLY A 113 10.13 -12.14 20.77
N PHE A 114 9.50 -13.16 20.22
CA PHE A 114 9.99 -13.89 19.04
C PHE A 114 9.66 -13.20 17.71
N MET A 115 8.68 -12.30 17.69
CA MET A 115 8.26 -11.53 16.51
C MET A 115 7.83 -10.13 16.89
N ASN A 116 7.82 -9.22 15.92
CA ASN A 116 7.23 -7.90 16.06
C ASN A 116 5.89 -7.88 15.35
N LEU A 117 4.83 -7.48 16.05
CA LEU A 117 3.51 -7.29 15.47
C LEU A 117 3.36 -5.83 15.02
N GLN A 118 2.88 -5.64 13.79
CA GLN A 118 2.50 -4.33 13.28
C GLN A 118 0.97 -4.21 13.23
N PRO A 119 0.35 -3.51 14.20
CA PRO A 119 -1.11 -3.45 14.32
C PRO A 119 -1.82 -2.88 13.11
N VAL A 120 -1.19 -1.95 12.37
CA VAL A 120 -1.74 -1.38 11.13
C VAL A 120 -2.03 -2.47 10.10
N GLU A 121 -1.13 -3.47 9.96
CA GLU A 121 -1.31 -4.61 9.04
C GLU A 121 -2.49 -5.49 9.44
N THR A 122 -2.59 -5.82 10.72
CA THR A 122 -3.69 -6.65 11.24
C THR A 122 -5.03 -5.91 11.16
N CYS A 123 -5.01 -4.60 11.44
CA CYS A 123 -6.22 -3.78 11.41
C CYS A 123 -6.85 -3.68 10.00
N LYS A 124 -6.08 -3.82 8.90
CA LYS A 124 -6.63 -3.88 7.53
C LYS A 124 -7.62 -5.04 7.36
N ILE A 125 -7.29 -6.22 7.92
CA ILE A 125 -8.18 -7.39 7.86
C ILE A 125 -9.46 -7.11 8.63
N PHE A 126 -9.34 -6.52 9.83
CA PHE A 126 -10.50 -6.19 10.67
C PHE A 126 -11.36 -5.08 10.05
N THR A 127 -10.73 -4.12 9.39
CA THR A 127 -11.42 -3.06 8.62
C THR A 127 -12.22 -3.67 7.46
N ALA A 128 -11.63 -4.62 6.71
CA ALA A 128 -12.32 -5.33 5.64
C ALA A 128 -13.56 -6.07 6.15
N LEU A 129 -13.45 -6.77 7.29
CA LEU A 129 -14.57 -7.46 7.92
C LEU A 129 -15.65 -6.49 8.42
N ALA A 130 -15.25 -5.37 9.05
CA ALA A 130 -16.17 -4.35 9.55
C ALA A 130 -16.94 -3.66 8.42
N LEU A 131 -16.24 -3.28 7.35
CA LEU A 131 -16.86 -2.72 6.15
C LEU A 131 -17.85 -3.71 5.51
N ALA A 132 -17.45 -4.98 5.36
CA ALA A 132 -18.30 -6.03 4.81
C ALA A 132 -19.56 -6.22 5.67
N LYS A 133 -19.42 -6.21 7.00
CA LYS A 133 -20.57 -6.32 7.92
C LYS A 133 -21.47 -5.09 7.82
N TYR A 134 -20.90 -3.89 7.73
CA TYR A 134 -21.69 -2.67 7.63
C TYR A 134 -22.52 -2.63 6.35
N LEU A 135 -21.89 -2.92 5.19
CA LEU A 135 -22.55 -2.90 3.88
C LEU A 135 -23.52 -4.07 3.65
N SER A 136 -23.43 -5.14 4.46
CA SER A 136 -24.35 -6.29 4.37
C SER A 136 -25.64 -6.13 5.17
N ARG A 137 -25.79 -5.04 5.95
CA ARG A 137 -27.01 -4.81 6.73
C ARG A 137 -28.18 -4.43 5.81
N PRO A 138 -29.38 -4.96 6.03
CA PRO A 138 -30.55 -4.66 5.19
C PRO A 138 -30.99 -3.21 5.25
N ASP A 139 -30.74 -2.54 6.38
CA ASP A 139 -31.08 -1.16 6.66
C ASP A 139 -30.05 -0.14 6.11
N THR A 140 -28.92 -0.63 5.58
CA THR A 140 -27.88 0.24 5.01
C THR A 140 -28.17 0.55 3.54
N ASP A 141 -28.72 1.74 3.31
CA ASP A 141 -28.88 2.31 1.97
C ASP A 141 -27.63 3.11 1.61
N PHE A 142 -26.74 2.51 0.81
CA PHE A 142 -25.44 3.12 0.49
C PHE A 142 -25.54 4.28 -0.52
N SER A 143 -26.74 4.55 -1.06
CA SER A 143 -26.98 5.78 -1.83
C SER A 143 -27.06 7.03 -0.94
N LYS A 144 -27.35 6.85 0.36
CA LYS A 144 -27.45 7.95 1.31
C LYS A 144 -26.09 8.41 1.83
N GLY A 145 -25.87 9.72 1.87
CA GLY A 145 -24.60 10.32 2.33
C GLY A 145 -24.20 9.89 3.75
N ARG A 146 -25.17 9.64 4.66
CA ARG A 146 -24.89 9.14 6.00
C ARG A 146 -24.22 7.76 5.98
N ALA A 147 -24.72 6.84 5.14
CA ALA A 147 -24.14 5.51 5.01
C ALA A 147 -22.73 5.57 4.41
N GLN A 148 -22.52 6.45 3.42
CA GLN A 148 -21.20 6.70 2.82
C GLN A 148 -20.21 7.27 3.82
N LEU A 149 -20.63 8.23 4.67
CA LEU A 149 -19.78 8.80 5.71
C LEU A 149 -19.38 7.76 6.75
N ILE A 150 -20.30 6.90 7.20
CA ILE A 150 -19.99 5.86 8.18
C ILE A 150 -19.02 4.84 7.58
N ALA A 151 -19.25 4.37 6.34
CA ALA A 151 -18.37 3.44 5.66
C ALA A 151 -16.95 4.05 5.46
N SER A 152 -16.90 5.32 5.04
CA SER A 152 -15.63 6.06 4.93
C SER A 152 -14.95 6.19 6.29
N GLY A 153 -15.70 6.48 7.36
CA GLY A 153 -15.18 6.56 8.72
C GLY A 153 -14.55 5.24 9.18
N ILE A 154 -15.20 4.09 8.90
CA ILE A 154 -14.64 2.76 9.20
C ILE A 154 -13.33 2.55 8.47
N CYS A 155 -13.23 2.93 7.19
CA CYS A 155 -12.02 2.70 6.39
C CYS A 155 -10.89 3.69 6.70
N PHE A 156 -11.21 4.96 6.99
CA PHE A 156 -10.21 6.02 7.12
C PHE A 156 -9.81 6.35 8.56
N LEU A 157 -10.53 5.87 9.58
CA LEU A 157 -10.08 6.02 10.97
C LEU A 157 -8.69 5.37 11.22
N PRO A 158 -8.40 4.15 10.73
CA PRO A 158 -7.05 3.58 10.84
C PRO A 158 -5.98 4.38 10.09
N VAL A 159 -6.34 5.07 9.00
CA VAL A 159 -5.41 5.94 8.24
C VAL A 159 -4.90 7.07 9.13
N VAL A 160 -5.79 7.71 9.91
CA VAL A 160 -5.41 8.78 10.83
C VAL A 160 -4.37 8.29 11.84
N PHE A 161 -4.60 7.12 12.45
CA PHE A 161 -3.64 6.54 13.40
C PHE A 161 -2.34 6.13 12.71
N SER A 162 -2.39 5.61 11.49
CA SER A 162 -1.20 5.26 10.72
C SER A 162 -0.32 6.48 10.42
N ILE A 163 -0.94 7.60 10.03
CA ILE A 163 -0.23 8.88 9.83
C ILE A 163 0.38 9.39 11.13
N LEU A 164 -0.36 9.32 12.26
CA LEU A 164 0.15 9.71 13.58
C LEU A 164 1.31 8.83 14.07
N GLN A 165 1.39 7.58 13.61
CA GLN A 165 2.51 6.65 13.85
C GLN A 165 3.69 6.87 12.90
N ASN A 166 3.60 7.83 11.98
CA ASN A 166 4.57 8.10 10.90
C ASN A 166 4.68 6.97 9.84
N GLU A 167 3.61 6.19 9.65
CA GLU A 167 3.52 5.09 8.67
C GLU A 167 2.67 5.49 7.46
N THR A 168 3.13 6.48 6.71
CA THR A 168 2.37 7.02 5.55
C THR A 168 2.23 6.01 4.40
N GLY A 169 3.23 5.15 4.18
CA GLY A 169 3.18 4.10 3.15
C GLY A 169 2.03 3.12 3.41
N LEU A 170 1.86 2.68 4.66
CA LEU A 170 0.76 1.79 5.04
C LEU A 170 -0.60 2.49 5.01
N ALA A 171 -0.64 3.79 5.33
CA ALA A 171 -1.85 4.61 5.21
C ALA A 171 -2.40 4.61 3.78
N LEU A 172 -1.52 4.66 2.76
CA LEU A 172 -1.92 4.61 1.35
C LEU A 172 -2.66 3.33 0.98
N VAL A 173 -2.32 2.19 1.59
CA VAL A 173 -2.99 0.92 1.30
C VAL A 173 -4.46 0.94 1.69
N TYR A 174 -4.85 1.70 2.72
CA TYR A 174 -6.26 1.82 3.11
C TYR A 174 -7.14 2.50 2.06
N PHE A 175 -6.58 3.29 1.14
CA PHE A 175 -7.34 3.82 0.01
C PHE A 175 -7.85 2.72 -0.93
N SER A 176 -7.29 1.51 -0.86
CA SER A 176 -7.80 0.34 -1.55
C SER A 176 -9.27 0.04 -1.24
N PHE A 177 -9.75 0.37 -0.03
CA PHE A 177 -11.14 0.18 0.38
C PHE A 177 -12.15 1.00 -0.43
N LEU A 178 -11.71 2.02 -1.15
CA LEU A 178 -12.57 2.74 -2.09
C LEU A 178 -13.06 1.85 -3.24
N LEU A 179 -12.29 0.81 -3.63
CA LEU A 179 -12.68 -0.11 -4.70
C LEU A 179 -13.91 -0.97 -4.32
N PRO A 180 -13.93 -1.71 -3.18
CA PRO A 180 -15.11 -2.43 -2.75
C PRO A 180 -16.30 -1.50 -2.44
N MET A 181 -16.06 -0.30 -1.91
CA MET A 181 -17.11 0.70 -1.72
C MET A 181 -17.74 1.14 -3.04
N TYR A 182 -16.92 1.43 -4.06
CA TYR A 182 -17.38 1.77 -5.41
C TYR A 182 -18.21 0.65 -6.03
N ARG A 183 -17.78 -0.59 -5.88
CA ARG A 183 -18.54 -1.78 -6.37
C ARG A 183 -19.92 -1.91 -5.74
N GLU A 184 -20.09 -1.48 -4.50
CA GLU A 184 -21.37 -1.51 -3.77
C GLU A 184 -22.21 -0.22 -3.92
N GLY A 185 -21.81 0.70 -4.82
CA GLY A 185 -22.60 1.88 -5.15
C GLY A 185 -22.09 3.21 -4.60
N PHE A 186 -20.85 3.27 -4.14
CA PHE A 186 -20.23 4.54 -3.78
C PHE A 186 -20.11 5.44 -5.03
N PRO A 187 -20.53 6.71 -4.97
CA PRO A 187 -20.53 7.56 -6.14
C PRO A 187 -19.15 7.69 -6.79
N PRO A 188 -19.04 7.50 -8.13
CA PRO A 188 -17.74 7.57 -8.83
C PRO A 188 -17.09 8.94 -8.74
N VAL A 189 -17.88 9.98 -8.46
CA VAL A 189 -17.39 11.36 -8.31
C VAL A 189 -16.28 11.45 -7.26
N TYR A 190 -16.40 10.75 -6.14
CA TYR A 190 -15.35 10.77 -5.09
C TYR A 190 -14.05 10.13 -5.57
N LEU A 191 -14.12 9.05 -6.37
CA LEU A 191 -12.94 8.42 -6.96
C LEU A 191 -12.28 9.34 -7.99
N VAL A 192 -13.09 9.95 -8.86
CA VAL A 192 -12.59 10.89 -9.89
C VAL A 192 -11.95 12.11 -9.22
N VAL A 193 -12.61 12.69 -8.21
CA VAL A 193 -12.05 13.83 -7.47
C VAL A 193 -10.76 13.42 -6.75
N GLY A 194 -10.75 12.29 -6.06
CA GLY A 194 -9.55 11.79 -5.38
C GLY A 194 -8.39 11.55 -6.35
N ALA A 195 -8.64 10.90 -7.49
CA ALA A 195 -7.64 10.67 -8.51
C ALA A 195 -7.13 11.99 -9.14
N SER A 196 -8.03 12.93 -9.43
CA SER A 196 -7.64 14.24 -10.00
C SER A 196 -6.81 15.07 -9.01
N LEU A 197 -7.13 15.04 -7.70
CA LEU A 197 -6.31 15.67 -6.68
C LEU A 197 -4.95 14.99 -6.54
N GLY A 198 -4.87 13.66 -6.66
CA GLY A 198 -3.61 12.92 -6.69
C GLY A 198 -2.72 13.34 -7.87
N VAL A 199 -3.30 13.41 -9.08
CA VAL A 199 -2.59 13.90 -10.26
C VAL A 199 -2.16 15.37 -10.08
N LEU A 200 -3.03 16.20 -9.55
CA LEU A 200 -2.72 17.61 -9.29
C LEU A 200 -1.59 17.76 -8.26
N LEU A 201 -1.56 16.90 -7.23
CA LEU A 201 -0.45 16.86 -6.27
C LEU A 201 0.87 16.55 -6.98
N VAL A 202 0.92 15.51 -7.82
CA VAL A 202 2.12 15.16 -8.58
C VAL A 202 2.56 16.33 -9.48
N ILE A 203 1.63 16.97 -10.18
CA ILE A 203 1.91 18.14 -11.02
C ILE A 203 2.44 19.32 -10.17
N THR A 204 1.93 19.50 -8.95
CA THR A 204 2.39 20.55 -8.02
C THR A 204 3.83 20.32 -7.56
N LEU A 205 4.30 19.08 -7.54
CA LEU A 205 5.71 18.78 -7.27
C LEU A 205 6.63 19.11 -8.45
N LEU A 206 6.08 18.99 -9.68
CA LEU A 206 6.81 19.22 -10.93
C LEU A 206 6.96 20.70 -11.28
N PHE A 207 6.01 21.55 -10.87
CA PHE A 207 5.97 22.96 -11.29
C PHE A 207 5.80 23.90 -10.10
N PRO A 208 6.32 25.14 -10.16
CA PRO A 208 6.09 26.13 -9.12
C PRO A 208 4.59 26.39 -8.92
N PRO A 209 4.11 26.56 -7.67
CA PRO A 209 2.69 26.76 -7.39
C PRO A 209 2.06 27.92 -8.15
N ILE A 210 2.80 29.03 -8.31
CA ILE A 210 2.34 30.23 -9.03
C ILE A 210 2.05 29.90 -10.49
N THR A 211 2.94 29.19 -11.17
CA THR A 211 2.78 28.78 -12.58
C THR A 211 1.53 27.92 -12.77
N LEU A 212 1.27 27.00 -11.82
CA LEU A 212 0.10 26.14 -11.87
C LEU A 212 -1.20 26.91 -11.64
N ILE A 213 -1.21 27.86 -10.70
CA ILE A 213 -2.40 28.70 -10.47
C ILE A 213 -2.71 29.53 -11.71
N ILE A 214 -1.68 30.06 -12.39
CA ILE A 214 -1.85 30.78 -13.67
C ILE A 214 -2.43 29.84 -14.73
N ALA A 215 -1.88 28.62 -14.89
CA ALA A 215 -2.39 27.63 -15.84
C ALA A 215 -3.84 27.22 -15.56
N LEU A 216 -4.18 26.96 -14.30
CA LEU A 216 -5.56 26.67 -13.88
C LEU A 216 -6.51 27.85 -14.15
N SER A 217 -6.04 29.09 -13.97
CA SER A 217 -6.81 30.31 -14.27
C SER A 217 -7.09 30.42 -15.77
N ILE A 218 -6.08 30.16 -16.61
CA ILE A 218 -6.24 30.15 -18.08
C ILE A 218 -7.26 29.08 -18.48
N ILE A 219 -7.17 27.87 -17.92
CA ILE A 219 -8.13 26.78 -18.21
C ILE A 219 -9.56 27.19 -17.80
N ALA A 220 -9.72 27.83 -16.64
CA ALA A 220 -11.01 28.31 -16.19
C ALA A 220 -11.60 29.38 -17.12
N ILE A 221 -10.79 30.37 -17.56
CA ILE A 221 -11.18 31.40 -18.51
C ILE A 221 -11.60 30.80 -19.85
N ILE A 222 -10.81 29.87 -20.38
CA ILE A 222 -11.10 29.16 -21.62
C ILE A 222 -12.43 28.38 -21.49
N SER A 223 -12.61 27.68 -20.38
CA SER A 223 -13.84 26.93 -20.09
C SER A 223 -15.07 27.86 -20.05
N ILE A 224 -14.96 29.01 -19.39
CA ILE A 224 -16.02 30.02 -19.35
C ILE A 224 -16.33 30.57 -20.75
N TYR A 225 -15.30 30.81 -21.56
CA TYR A 225 -15.46 31.30 -22.92
C TYR A 225 -16.21 30.31 -23.81
N PHE A 226 -15.80 29.03 -23.82
CA PHE A 226 -16.45 28.00 -24.61
C PHE A 226 -17.89 27.69 -24.14
N LEU A 227 -18.09 27.71 -22.83
CA LEU A 227 -19.38 27.41 -22.20
C LEU A 227 -20.29 28.64 -22.04
N ARG A 228 -19.90 29.84 -22.56
CA ARG A 228 -20.62 31.11 -22.38
C ARG A 228 -22.12 31.04 -22.72
N ARG A 229 -22.48 30.27 -23.77
CA ARG A 229 -23.90 30.11 -24.19
C ARG A 229 -24.69 29.31 -23.14
N LYS A 230 -24.11 28.26 -22.57
CA LYS A 230 -24.71 27.44 -21.51
C LYS A 230 -24.79 28.22 -20.19
N ILE A 231 -23.74 28.97 -19.86
CA ILE A 231 -23.66 29.81 -18.66
C ILE A 231 -24.73 30.91 -18.65
N LYS A 232 -25.03 31.53 -19.80
CA LYS A 232 -26.12 32.51 -19.92
C LYS A 232 -27.49 31.89 -19.60
N ARG A 233 -27.67 30.60 -19.88
CA ARG A 233 -28.90 29.86 -19.59
C ARG A 233 -28.93 29.30 -18.16
N ASP A 234 -27.79 28.90 -17.63
CA ASP A 234 -27.68 28.34 -16.26
C ASP A 234 -26.45 28.92 -15.54
N LYS A 235 -26.70 29.89 -14.64
CA LYS A 235 -25.67 30.55 -13.81
C LYS A 235 -24.98 29.58 -12.83
N LYS A 236 -25.61 28.42 -12.48
CA LYS A 236 -25.01 27.42 -11.60
C LYS A 236 -23.75 26.81 -12.20
N LEU A 237 -23.68 26.74 -13.53
CA LEU A 237 -22.49 26.25 -14.24
C LEU A 237 -21.28 27.17 -14.03
N LEU A 238 -21.48 28.49 -14.05
CA LEU A 238 -20.41 29.45 -13.74
C LEU A 238 -19.91 29.26 -12.29
N LEU A 239 -20.84 29.16 -11.35
CA LEU A 239 -20.50 28.94 -9.95
C LEU A 239 -19.71 27.63 -9.78
N ALA A 240 -20.09 26.56 -10.47
CA ALA A 240 -19.38 25.28 -10.43
C ALA A 240 -17.93 25.40 -10.96
N ILE A 241 -17.73 26.09 -12.11
CA ILE A 241 -16.39 26.30 -12.68
C ILE A 241 -15.50 27.10 -11.70
N LEU A 242 -16.05 28.17 -11.13
CA LEU A 242 -15.33 29.00 -10.14
C LEU A 242 -15.02 28.23 -8.86
N SER A 243 -15.96 27.41 -8.38
CA SER A 243 -15.74 26.56 -7.19
C SER A 243 -14.66 25.52 -7.43
N ILE A 244 -14.65 24.84 -8.59
CA ILE A 244 -13.62 23.87 -8.93
C ILE A 244 -12.26 24.57 -9.04
N TRP A 245 -12.19 25.71 -9.72
CA TRP A 245 -10.97 26.51 -9.81
C TRP A 245 -10.46 26.91 -8.43
N LEU A 246 -11.35 27.42 -7.55
CA LEU A 246 -10.97 27.84 -6.20
C LEU A 246 -10.43 26.66 -5.38
N ILE A 247 -11.09 25.51 -5.43
CA ILE A 247 -10.64 24.28 -4.74
C ILE A 247 -9.25 23.86 -5.24
N CYS A 248 -9.04 23.81 -6.56
CA CYS A 248 -7.73 23.45 -7.12
C CYS A 248 -6.64 24.47 -6.79
N ALA A 249 -6.94 25.77 -6.87
CA ALA A 249 -5.99 26.84 -6.54
C ALA A 249 -5.62 26.84 -5.05
N THR A 250 -6.60 26.63 -4.16
CA THR A 250 -6.36 26.49 -2.72
C THR A 250 -5.55 25.23 -2.41
N PHE A 251 -5.83 24.13 -3.10
CA PHE A 251 -5.09 22.90 -2.94
C PHE A 251 -3.62 23.09 -3.31
N VAL A 252 -3.33 23.68 -4.47
CA VAL A 252 -1.97 23.93 -4.96
C VAL A 252 -1.23 24.96 -4.11
N GLY A 253 -1.90 26.08 -3.79
CA GLY A 253 -1.26 27.22 -3.12
C GLY A 253 -1.15 27.10 -1.60
N PHE A 254 -2.03 26.34 -0.97
CA PHE A 254 -2.09 26.25 0.48
C PHE A 254 -2.01 24.79 1.00
N ALA A 255 -2.89 23.89 0.51
CA ALA A 255 -2.96 22.55 1.08
C ALA A 255 -1.67 21.74 0.85
N VAL A 256 -1.11 21.75 -0.35
CA VAL A 256 0.14 21.03 -0.64
C VAL A 256 1.32 21.60 0.17
N PRO A 257 1.60 22.92 0.17
CA PRO A 257 2.65 23.48 1.03
C PRO A 257 2.45 23.17 2.53
N PHE A 258 1.21 23.21 3.01
CA PHE A 258 0.89 22.89 4.41
C PHE A 258 1.22 21.43 4.73
N LEU A 259 0.81 20.47 3.86
CA LEU A 259 1.11 19.05 4.02
C LEU A 259 2.62 18.80 4.09
N PHE A 260 3.39 19.42 3.20
CA PHE A 260 4.85 19.21 3.15
C PHE A 260 5.62 19.90 4.28
N LYS A 261 5.08 21.00 4.85
CA LYS A 261 5.71 21.69 5.97
C LYS A 261 5.34 21.13 7.34
N HIS A 262 4.10 20.65 7.54
CA HIS A 262 3.56 20.33 8.87
C HIS A 262 3.14 18.88 9.07
N VAL A 263 2.81 18.14 8.00
CA VAL A 263 2.29 16.77 8.10
C VAL A 263 3.35 15.74 7.75
N PHE A 264 4.06 15.95 6.62
CA PHE A 264 5.12 15.04 6.24
C PHE A 264 6.41 15.33 7.03
N GLN A 265 7.06 14.25 7.48
CA GLN A 265 8.40 14.39 8.03
C GLN A 265 9.38 14.74 6.90
N LYS A 266 10.47 15.41 7.26
CA LYS A 266 11.47 15.88 6.31
C LYS A 266 11.95 14.78 5.35
N TYR A 267 12.25 13.58 5.88
CA TYR A 267 12.71 12.46 5.07
C TYR A 267 11.64 11.96 4.07
N GLN A 268 10.35 12.03 4.43
CA GLN A 268 9.24 11.65 3.53
C GLN A 268 9.07 12.67 2.40
N ALA A 269 9.14 13.95 2.75
CA ALA A 269 9.08 15.03 1.77
C ALA A 269 10.26 14.95 0.80
N ASP A 270 11.49 14.80 1.31
CA ASP A 270 12.70 14.69 0.50
C ASP A 270 12.64 13.48 -0.44
N ARG A 271 12.09 12.35 0.01
CA ARG A 271 11.87 11.14 -0.81
C ARG A 271 10.91 11.40 -1.97
N ILE A 272 9.79 12.08 -1.71
CA ILE A 272 8.81 12.42 -2.75
C ILE A 272 9.42 13.39 -3.78
N PHE A 273 10.18 14.41 -3.34
CA PHE A 273 10.82 15.34 -4.25
C PHE A 273 11.97 14.72 -5.05
N SER A 274 12.74 13.80 -4.44
CA SER A 274 13.81 13.08 -5.13
C SER A 274 13.32 12.19 -6.27
N MET A 275 12.10 11.60 -6.16
CA MET A 275 11.49 10.84 -7.25
C MET A 275 11.22 11.69 -8.49
N VAL A 276 10.89 12.97 -8.27
CA VAL A 276 10.62 13.94 -9.32
C VAL A 276 11.93 14.60 -9.82
N GLY A 277 13.07 14.24 -9.21
CA GLY A 277 14.39 14.80 -9.54
C GLY A 277 14.55 16.27 -9.14
N ARG A 278 13.84 16.72 -8.09
CA ARG A 278 13.90 18.08 -7.58
C ARG A 278 14.28 18.12 -6.11
N ASP A 279 14.91 19.20 -5.71
CA ASP A 279 15.15 19.49 -4.30
C ASP A 279 13.84 19.95 -3.63
N ASN A 280 13.69 19.63 -2.34
CA ASN A 280 12.52 20.00 -1.57
C ASN A 280 12.50 21.51 -1.29
N PRO A 281 11.59 22.29 -1.89
CA PRO A 281 11.54 23.74 -1.73
C PRO A 281 10.98 24.18 -0.37
N PHE A 282 10.42 23.24 0.42
CA PHE A 282 9.76 23.52 1.70
C PHE A 282 10.66 23.30 2.91
N VAL A 283 11.94 23.03 2.71
CA VAL A 283 12.92 22.98 3.79
C VAL A 283 13.24 24.41 4.22
N ASP A 284 12.90 24.77 5.45
CA ASP A 284 13.31 26.05 6.03
C ASP A 284 14.83 26.17 6.00
N GLN A 285 15.35 27.11 5.22
CA GLN A 285 16.78 27.43 5.17
C GLN A 285 17.25 28.11 6.47
N SER A 286 16.35 28.58 7.32
CA SER A 286 16.65 29.23 8.60
C SER A 286 17.11 28.29 9.72
N ALA A 287 17.04 26.96 9.53
CA ALA A 287 17.65 25.99 10.45
C ALA A 287 19.14 25.74 10.17
N THR A 288 19.76 26.57 9.35
CA THR A 288 21.19 26.50 8.96
C THR A 288 22.12 27.18 9.94
N ASP A 289 21.60 27.79 11.02
CA ASP A 289 22.41 28.53 12.03
C ASP A 289 22.90 27.65 13.21
N LEU A 290 22.87 26.32 13.11
CA LEU A 290 23.68 25.47 13.97
C LEU A 290 25.03 25.18 13.31
N PRO A 291 26.14 25.17 14.09
CA PRO A 291 27.50 25.22 13.54
C PRO A 291 27.75 24.02 12.62
N ILE A 292 28.15 24.35 11.40
CA ILE A 292 28.87 23.58 10.38
C ILE A 292 29.07 22.09 10.72
N LEU A 293 28.00 21.31 10.65
CA LEU A 293 28.09 19.88 10.33
C LEU A 293 27.98 19.79 8.80
N GLU A 294 29.06 19.33 8.22
CA GLU A 294 29.40 19.33 6.81
C GLU A 294 28.24 19.26 5.79
N PRO A 295 28.30 20.03 4.69
CA PRO A 295 27.36 19.97 3.56
C PRO A 295 27.22 18.56 3.00
N ASN A 296 28.21 17.70 3.23
CA ASN A 296 28.27 16.30 2.83
C ASN A 296 27.29 15.39 3.57
N ALA A 297 26.88 15.68 4.81
CA ALA A 297 25.95 14.83 5.56
C ALA A 297 24.48 14.96 5.09
N LYS A 298 24.09 16.13 4.57
CA LYS A 298 22.74 16.36 4.00
C LYS A 298 22.61 15.73 2.59
N LYS A 299 23.65 15.88 1.74
CA LYS A 299 23.75 15.17 0.48
C LYS A 299 23.79 13.65 0.69
N ALA A 300 24.55 13.17 1.66
CA ALA A 300 24.69 11.74 1.94
C ALA A 300 23.37 11.03 2.36
N LYS A 301 22.37 11.73 2.93
CA LYS A 301 21.06 11.12 3.24
C LYS A 301 20.13 11.08 2.03
N ALA A 302 20.02 12.17 1.27
CA ALA A 302 19.27 12.20 0.02
C ALA A 302 19.91 11.26 -1.03
N ASP A 303 21.24 11.19 -1.05
CA ASP A 303 22.00 10.25 -1.88
C ASP A 303 21.78 8.79 -1.46
N LYS A 304 21.54 8.48 -0.17
CA LYS A 304 21.22 7.12 0.28
C LYS A 304 19.86 6.63 -0.22
N GLU A 305 18.84 7.46 -0.24
CA GLU A 305 17.49 7.04 -0.69
C GLU A 305 17.40 6.92 -2.21
N ASN A 306 18.01 7.86 -2.94
CA ASN A 306 18.23 7.72 -4.38
C ASN A 306 19.14 6.53 -4.71
N TYR A 307 20.07 6.18 -3.81
CA TYR A 307 20.95 5.04 -3.94
C TYR A 307 20.17 3.72 -4.01
N ASN A 308 19.19 3.48 -3.12
CA ASN A 308 18.40 2.24 -3.11
C ASN A 308 17.66 2.01 -4.43
N VAL A 309 16.95 3.01 -4.91
CA VAL A 309 16.21 2.94 -6.18
C VAL A 309 17.17 2.81 -7.36
N LYS A 310 18.30 3.53 -7.36
CA LYS A 310 19.31 3.46 -8.41
C LYS A 310 19.93 2.07 -8.47
N GLN A 311 20.33 1.51 -7.33
CA GLN A 311 20.89 0.17 -7.25
C GLN A 311 19.86 -0.90 -7.63
N SER A 312 18.60 -0.74 -7.22
CA SER A 312 17.50 -1.61 -7.64
C SER A 312 17.36 -1.64 -9.17
N LYS A 313 17.32 -0.47 -9.82
CA LYS A 313 17.25 -0.37 -11.29
C LYS A 313 18.45 -1.01 -11.99
N ILE A 314 19.66 -0.81 -11.45
CA ILE A 314 20.89 -1.43 -11.98
C ILE A 314 20.80 -2.96 -11.86
N ALA A 315 20.38 -3.46 -10.70
CA ALA A 315 20.26 -4.89 -10.47
C ALA A 315 19.20 -5.52 -11.39
N ILE A 316 17.99 -4.98 -11.47
CA ILE A 316 16.93 -5.46 -12.37
C ILE A 316 17.40 -5.42 -13.83
N GLY A 317 17.99 -4.31 -14.26
CA GLY A 317 18.51 -4.14 -15.63
C GLY A 317 19.64 -5.13 -15.96
N SER A 318 20.49 -5.46 -14.99
CA SER A 318 21.58 -6.41 -15.15
C SER A 318 21.11 -7.86 -15.33
N GLY A 319 19.87 -8.18 -14.93
CA GLY A 319 19.27 -9.51 -15.12
C GLY A 319 18.89 -9.82 -16.56
N GLY A 320 18.66 -8.81 -17.41
CA GLY A 320 18.27 -9.02 -18.82
C GLY A 320 16.98 -9.83 -18.97
N MET A 321 16.91 -10.68 -20.01
CA MET A 321 15.71 -11.48 -20.30
C MET A 321 15.52 -12.66 -19.36
N PHE A 322 16.57 -13.43 -19.07
CA PHE A 322 16.50 -14.71 -18.35
C PHE A 322 17.14 -14.68 -16.97
N GLY A 323 17.72 -13.55 -16.56
CA GLY A 323 18.42 -13.42 -15.29
C GLY A 323 19.85 -13.97 -15.31
N LYS A 324 20.58 -13.71 -14.24
CA LYS A 324 21.94 -14.24 -14.02
C LYS A 324 21.93 -15.67 -13.50
N GLY A 325 20.78 -16.16 -13.07
CA GLY A 325 20.60 -17.48 -12.45
C GLY A 325 20.48 -17.40 -10.92
N PHE A 326 19.89 -18.43 -10.34
CA PHE A 326 19.71 -18.55 -8.89
C PHE A 326 21.07 -18.50 -8.17
N LEU A 327 21.18 -17.71 -7.11
CA LEU A 327 22.40 -17.46 -6.33
C LEU A 327 23.58 -16.82 -7.12
N LYS A 328 23.32 -16.25 -8.29
CA LYS A 328 24.36 -15.61 -9.13
C LYS A 328 24.18 -14.10 -9.29
N GLY A 329 23.26 -13.51 -8.52
CA GLY A 329 23.01 -12.07 -8.53
C GLY A 329 24.20 -11.31 -7.92
N THR A 330 24.92 -10.52 -8.71
CA THR A 330 26.11 -9.79 -8.24
C THR A 330 25.77 -8.59 -7.38
N GLN A 331 24.65 -7.91 -7.66
CA GLN A 331 24.19 -6.74 -6.90
C GLN A 331 23.51 -7.18 -5.60
N THR A 332 22.64 -8.17 -5.68
CA THR A 332 21.90 -8.67 -4.52
C THR A 332 22.78 -9.48 -3.57
N GLN A 333 23.67 -10.32 -4.06
CA GLN A 333 24.62 -11.04 -3.18
C GLN A 333 25.74 -10.16 -2.63
N GLY A 334 26.09 -9.07 -3.31
CA GLY A 334 27.07 -8.09 -2.85
C GLY A 334 26.52 -7.09 -1.82
N ASP A 335 25.25 -7.22 -1.40
CA ASP A 335 24.56 -6.33 -0.47
C ASP A 335 24.54 -4.84 -0.94
N PHE A 336 24.62 -4.62 -2.27
CA PHE A 336 24.58 -3.26 -2.83
C PHE A 336 23.21 -2.63 -2.79
N VAL A 337 22.12 -3.43 -2.68
CA VAL A 337 20.76 -2.95 -2.57
C VAL A 337 20.30 -3.04 -1.12
N PRO A 338 20.23 -1.94 -0.37
CA PRO A 338 19.69 -1.98 0.99
C PRO A 338 18.24 -2.45 1.02
N GLU A 339 17.82 -3.10 2.12
CA GLU A 339 16.47 -3.64 2.33
C GLU A 339 15.99 -4.58 1.20
N GLN A 340 16.93 -5.27 0.53
CA GLN A 340 16.65 -6.17 -0.58
C GLN A 340 15.85 -7.44 -0.20
N HIS A 341 15.77 -7.76 1.09
CA HIS A 341 15.00 -8.90 1.62
C HIS A 341 13.59 -8.51 2.07
N THR A 342 13.23 -7.22 2.04
CA THR A 342 11.93 -6.68 2.40
C THR A 342 11.34 -5.83 1.28
N ASP A 343 11.59 -4.53 1.31
CA ASP A 343 10.95 -3.55 0.42
C ASP A 343 11.40 -3.67 -1.03
N PHE A 344 12.64 -4.10 -1.27
CA PHE A 344 13.23 -4.25 -2.59
C PHE A 344 13.37 -5.71 -3.05
N ILE A 345 12.54 -6.63 -2.53
CA ILE A 345 12.63 -8.07 -2.87
C ILE A 345 12.42 -8.34 -4.38
N PHE A 346 11.60 -7.55 -5.06
CA PHE A 346 11.38 -7.65 -6.50
C PHE A 346 12.67 -7.45 -7.31
N THR A 347 13.63 -6.69 -6.76
CA THR A 347 14.96 -6.52 -7.33
C THR A 347 15.72 -7.83 -7.44
N SER A 348 15.66 -8.65 -6.38
CA SER A 348 16.30 -9.97 -6.36
C SER A 348 15.70 -10.89 -7.43
N LEU A 349 14.39 -10.86 -7.61
CA LEU A 349 13.73 -11.61 -8.67
C LEU A 349 14.22 -11.15 -10.06
N GLY A 350 14.26 -9.82 -10.27
CA GLY A 350 14.69 -9.23 -11.55
C GLY A 350 16.15 -9.56 -11.89
N GLU A 351 17.07 -9.54 -10.92
CA GLU A 351 18.46 -9.87 -11.16
C GLU A 351 18.66 -11.37 -11.42
N ASN A 352 18.02 -12.24 -10.61
CA ASN A 352 18.27 -13.68 -10.69
C ASN A 352 17.50 -14.38 -11.82
N PHE A 353 16.26 -13.95 -12.11
CA PHE A 353 15.35 -14.60 -13.07
C PHE A 353 14.97 -13.71 -14.26
N GLY A 354 15.45 -12.47 -14.30
CA GLY A 354 15.29 -11.55 -15.40
C GLY A 354 13.84 -11.11 -15.66
N PHE A 355 13.62 -10.57 -16.86
CA PHE A 355 12.31 -10.12 -17.31
C PHE A 355 11.26 -11.24 -17.29
N VAL A 356 11.63 -12.45 -17.71
CA VAL A 356 10.73 -13.62 -17.74
C VAL A 356 10.24 -13.97 -16.34
N GLY A 357 11.15 -14.01 -15.35
CA GLY A 357 10.79 -14.28 -13.95
C GLY A 357 9.86 -13.20 -13.36
N CYS A 358 10.16 -11.93 -13.61
CA CYS A 358 9.30 -10.82 -13.19
C CYS A 358 7.90 -10.90 -13.81
N THR A 359 7.82 -11.15 -15.12
CA THR A 359 6.55 -11.29 -15.85
C THR A 359 5.75 -12.47 -15.33
N LEU A 360 6.39 -13.62 -15.10
CA LEU A 360 5.73 -14.80 -14.54
C LEU A 360 5.14 -14.51 -13.15
N LEU A 361 5.89 -13.87 -12.25
CA LEU A 361 5.39 -13.48 -10.94
C LEU A 361 4.19 -12.52 -11.05
N MET A 362 4.26 -11.52 -11.93
CA MET A 362 3.16 -10.59 -12.16
C MET A 362 1.90 -11.30 -12.69
N LEU A 363 2.06 -12.27 -13.61
CA LEU A 363 0.97 -13.09 -14.14
C LEU A 363 0.36 -13.98 -13.05
N LEU A 364 1.16 -14.54 -12.14
CA LEU A 364 0.66 -15.30 -10.98
C LEU A 364 -0.17 -14.43 -10.04
N TYR A 365 0.31 -13.21 -9.72
CA TYR A 365 -0.48 -12.25 -8.92
C TYR A 365 -1.76 -11.85 -9.64
N LEU A 366 -1.70 -11.53 -10.93
CA LEU A 366 -2.87 -11.21 -11.73
C LEU A 366 -3.87 -12.37 -11.73
N GLY A 367 -3.40 -13.60 -11.92
CA GLY A 367 -4.22 -14.82 -11.86
C GLY A 367 -4.91 -14.98 -10.50
N MET A 368 -4.16 -14.74 -9.40
CA MET A 368 -4.71 -14.79 -8.04
C MET A 368 -5.76 -13.70 -7.82
N LEU A 369 -5.51 -12.46 -8.22
CA LEU A 369 -6.44 -11.35 -8.08
C LEU A 369 -7.72 -11.58 -8.89
N LEU A 370 -7.59 -12.01 -10.16
CA LEU A 370 -8.74 -12.37 -11.00
C LEU A 370 -9.55 -13.53 -10.40
N ARG A 371 -8.86 -14.50 -9.77
CA ARG A 371 -9.54 -15.61 -9.09
C ARG A 371 -10.33 -15.14 -7.88
N ILE A 372 -9.78 -14.24 -7.05
CA ILE A 372 -10.48 -13.65 -5.91
C ILE A 372 -11.73 -12.88 -6.39
N VAL A 373 -11.58 -12.05 -7.42
CA VAL A 373 -12.69 -11.29 -8.01
C VAL A 373 -13.77 -12.23 -8.56
N TYR A 374 -13.37 -13.28 -9.27
CA TYR A 374 -14.30 -14.31 -9.76
C TYR A 374 -15.08 -14.99 -8.61
N ILE A 375 -14.38 -15.32 -7.51
CA ILE A 375 -15.03 -15.87 -6.32
C ILE A 375 -15.98 -14.84 -5.71
N ALA A 376 -15.57 -13.56 -5.63
CA ALA A 376 -16.38 -12.47 -5.09
C ALA A 376 -17.70 -12.30 -5.85
N GLU A 377 -17.67 -12.31 -7.20
CA GLU A 377 -18.88 -12.18 -8.03
C GLU A 377 -19.86 -13.35 -7.89
N ARG A 378 -19.37 -14.52 -7.55
CA ARG A 378 -20.21 -15.69 -7.33
C ARG A 378 -20.86 -15.77 -5.94
N GLN A 379 -20.46 -14.88 -5.01
CA GLN A 379 -21.01 -14.88 -3.64
C GLN A 379 -22.45 -14.35 -3.62
N ARG A 380 -23.34 -15.11 -3.01
CA ARG A 380 -24.73 -14.69 -2.75
C ARG A 380 -24.83 -13.69 -1.60
N SER A 381 -23.91 -13.79 -0.63
CA SER A 381 -23.85 -12.91 0.53
C SER A 381 -23.09 -11.65 0.20
N THR A 382 -23.68 -10.48 0.42
CA THR A 382 -23.01 -9.16 0.31
C THR A 382 -21.79 -9.10 1.23
N PHE A 383 -21.87 -9.67 2.44
CA PHE A 383 -20.72 -9.74 3.36
C PHE A 383 -19.52 -10.42 2.71
N SER A 384 -19.69 -11.64 2.19
CA SER A 384 -18.60 -12.41 1.57
C SER A 384 -18.06 -11.71 0.33
N ARG A 385 -18.93 -11.10 -0.48
CA ARG A 385 -18.57 -10.36 -1.69
C ARG A 385 -17.70 -9.15 -1.35
N VAL A 386 -18.15 -8.29 -0.45
CA VAL A 386 -17.40 -7.10 -0.03
C VAL A 386 -16.06 -7.46 0.60
N TYR A 387 -16.05 -8.48 1.45
CA TYR A 387 -14.81 -8.96 2.06
C TYR A 387 -13.80 -9.45 1.01
N ALA A 388 -14.23 -10.27 0.05
CA ALA A 388 -13.36 -10.77 -1.01
C ALA A 388 -12.81 -9.63 -1.90
N TYR A 389 -13.64 -8.65 -2.26
CA TYR A 389 -13.18 -7.44 -2.97
C TYR A 389 -12.19 -6.62 -2.15
N SER A 390 -12.41 -6.50 -0.84
CA SER A 390 -11.47 -5.81 0.06
C SER A 390 -10.11 -6.49 0.08
N VAL A 391 -10.08 -7.82 0.17
CA VAL A 391 -8.84 -8.61 0.14
C VAL A 391 -8.12 -8.44 -1.20
N ALA A 392 -8.85 -8.54 -2.33
CA ALA A 392 -8.28 -8.33 -3.66
C ALA A 392 -7.68 -6.92 -3.80
N ALA A 393 -8.39 -5.90 -3.33
CA ALA A 393 -7.95 -4.52 -3.39
C ALA A 393 -6.68 -4.27 -2.53
N ILE A 394 -6.63 -4.79 -1.31
CA ILE A 394 -5.45 -4.70 -0.42
C ILE A 394 -4.24 -5.35 -1.09
N LEU A 395 -4.38 -6.57 -1.59
CA LEU A 395 -3.29 -7.29 -2.25
C LEU A 395 -2.82 -6.56 -3.51
N PHE A 396 -3.74 -6.06 -4.33
CA PHE A 396 -3.40 -5.26 -5.50
C PHE A 396 -2.56 -4.03 -5.15
N PHE A 397 -2.99 -3.25 -4.15
CA PHE A 397 -2.27 -2.06 -3.72
C PHE A 397 -0.89 -2.40 -3.15
N HIS A 398 -0.74 -3.46 -2.35
CA HIS A 398 0.56 -3.89 -1.83
C HIS A 398 1.53 -4.25 -2.95
N VAL A 399 1.09 -5.07 -3.92
CA VAL A 399 1.92 -5.48 -5.05
C VAL A 399 2.27 -4.28 -5.92
N ALA A 400 1.29 -3.43 -6.25
CA ALA A 400 1.50 -2.25 -7.07
C ALA A 400 2.49 -1.27 -6.42
N ILE A 401 2.32 -0.95 -5.13
CA ILE A 401 3.23 -0.05 -4.40
C ILE A 401 4.64 -0.63 -4.36
N ASN A 402 4.79 -1.92 -4.01
CA ASN A 402 6.12 -2.55 -3.92
C ASN A 402 6.85 -2.52 -5.27
N ILE A 403 6.18 -2.89 -6.36
CA ILE A 403 6.79 -2.83 -7.69
C ILE A 403 7.12 -1.39 -8.07
N CYS A 404 6.19 -0.45 -7.86
CA CYS A 404 6.43 0.97 -8.15
C CYS A 404 7.61 1.53 -7.36
N MET A 405 7.81 1.13 -6.09
CA MET A 405 8.99 1.50 -5.30
C MET A 405 10.29 0.99 -5.92
N THR A 406 10.33 -0.28 -6.31
CA THR A 406 11.57 -0.89 -6.86
C THR A 406 11.97 -0.31 -8.20
N ILE A 407 11.01 0.13 -9.02
CA ILE A 407 11.29 0.80 -10.31
C ILE A 407 11.33 2.32 -10.20
N GLY A 408 11.12 2.88 -8.99
CA GLY A 408 11.22 4.31 -8.70
C GLY A 408 10.05 5.14 -9.22
N LEU A 409 8.84 4.58 -9.23
CA LEU A 409 7.57 5.26 -9.54
C LEU A 409 6.74 5.56 -8.29
N ALA A 410 7.14 5.03 -7.13
CA ALA A 410 6.53 5.33 -5.83
C ALA A 410 7.61 5.51 -4.77
N PRO A 411 7.35 6.33 -3.73
CA PRO A 411 8.28 6.58 -2.65
C PRO A 411 8.44 5.39 -1.70
#